data_f0e4fd20de0fe03c2240b215868890e0
#
_entry.id   f0e4fd20de0fe03c2240b215868890e0
#
_cell.length_a   1.000
_cell.length_b   1.000
_cell.length_c   1.000
_cell.angle_alpha   90.00
_cell.angle_beta   90.00
_cell.angle_gamma   90.00
#
_symmetry.space_group_name_H-M   'P 1'
#
loop_
_entity.id
_entity.type
_entity.pdbx_description
1 polymer ?
#
loop_
_entity_poly.entity_id
_entity_poly.type
_entity_poly.pdbx_seq_one_letter_code
_entity_poly.pdbx_strand_id
1 'polypeptide(L)'
;MLKADREEIVDRRKFLVGVGSATVLAWQSHAFAQMGGALLDHAEPGVVLTVTGHVRDLRLYFNQSVLAAASSVQVTNSARVAMPTTRPVGDPSDQHIVIVRFGRVLPPGSYRVSWHVVSIAQVPASGAYRFTVS
;
A
#
# COMPACT_ATOMS: atom_id res chain seq x y z
N MET A 1 -45.12 -12.44 34.33
CA MET A 1 -44.54 -12.10 34.09
C MET A 1 -43.69 -12.23 33.73
N LEU A 2 -43.74 -12.06 33.40
CA LEU A 2 -42.98 -12.00 32.87
C LEU A 2 -42.15 -12.01 32.46
N LYS A 3 -42.20 -11.99 32.28
CA LYS A 3 -41.39 -11.86 31.73
C LYS A 3 -40.56 -11.78 31.14
N ALA A 4 -40.99 -11.60 31.00
CA ALA A 4 -40.21 -11.42 30.38
C ALA A 4 -39.50 -11.12 29.99
N ASP A 5 -39.83 -11.14 30.03
CA ASP A 5 -39.12 -10.78 29.55
C ASP A 5 -38.36 -10.54 29.22
N ARG A 6 -38.77 -10.68 29.35
CA ARG A 6 -38.15 -10.29 29.04
C ARG A 6 -37.19 -10.29 28.57
N GLU A 7 -37.37 -10.41 28.44
CA GLU A 7 -36.49 -10.30 28.03
C GLU A 7 -35.71 -10.27 27.56
N GLU A 8 -36.27 -10.38 27.51
CA GLU A 8 -35.54 -10.29 27.09
C GLU A 8 -34.81 -10.08 26.56
N ILE A 9 -35.46 -10.00 26.49
CA ILE A 9 -34.83 -9.57 25.95
C ILE A 9 -33.97 -9.37 25.64
N VAL A 10 -34.22 -9.37 25.63
CA VAL A 10 -33.30 -8.95 25.34
C VAL A 10 -32.45 -9.07 24.95
N ASP A 11 -32.92 -9.39 24.98
CA ASP A 11 -32.02 -9.32 24.63
C ASP A 11 -31.39 -9.43 23.95
N ARG A 12 -31.89 -9.60 23.55
CA ARG A 12 -31.31 -9.61 22.78
C ARG A 12 -30.76 -8.90 22.27
N ARG A 13 -31.13 -8.62 21.86
CA ARG A 13 -30.60 -7.74 21.47
C ARG A 13 -29.31 -7.54 21.64
N LYS A 14 -28.83 -7.57 22.00
CA LYS A 14 -27.64 -7.35 22.42
C LYS A 14 -26.54 -7.78 21.59
N PHE A 15 -26.52 -8.71 21.04
CA PHE A 15 -25.47 -9.26 20.30
C PHE A 15 -25.22 -8.61 19.01
N LEU A 16 -26.13 -8.04 18.47
CA LEU A 16 -25.97 -7.37 17.20
C LEU A 16 -25.04 -6.21 17.26
N VAL A 17 -25.09 -5.51 18.33
CA VAL A 17 -24.23 -4.36 18.53
C VAL A 17 -22.78 -4.76 18.58
N GLY A 18 -22.51 -5.89 19.17
CA GLY A 18 -21.12 -6.37 19.26
C GLY A 18 -20.47 -6.61 17.92
N VAL A 19 -21.25 -7.09 16.98
CA VAL A 19 -20.72 -7.36 15.65
C VAL A 19 -20.26 -6.07 14.96
N GLY A 20 -21.06 -5.05 15.06
CA GLY A 20 -20.68 -3.77 14.46
C GLY A 20 -19.44 -3.18 15.08
N SER A 21 -19.32 -3.34 16.38
CA SER A 21 -18.12 -2.81 17.07
C SER A 21 -16.85 -3.50 16.63
N ALA A 22 -16.90 -4.80 16.41
CA ALA A 22 -15.72 -5.52 15.96
C ALA A 22 -15.23 -5.03 14.60
N THR A 23 -16.16 -4.74 13.71
CA THR A 23 -15.80 -4.24 12.39
C THR A 23 -15.09 -2.89 12.47
N VAL A 24 -15.62 -2.01 13.33
CA VAL A 24 -15.02 -0.70 13.51
C VAL A 24 -13.58 -0.80 14.06
N LEU A 25 -13.36 -1.71 14.99
CA LEU A 25 -12.03 -1.89 15.56
C LEU A 25 -11.01 -2.36 14.53
N ALA A 26 -11.41 -3.24 13.63
CA ALA A 26 -10.51 -3.71 12.58
C ALA A 26 -10.11 -2.57 11.67
N TRP A 27 -11.04 -1.70 11.35
CA TRP A 27 -10.75 -0.55 10.52
C TRP A 27 -9.79 0.43 11.20
N GLN A 28 -9.96 0.65 12.48
CA GLN A 28 -9.09 1.53 13.23
C GLN A 28 -7.66 0.99 13.31
N SER A 29 -7.50 -0.32 13.45
CA SER A 29 -6.18 -0.92 13.48
C SER A 29 -5.43 -0.66 12.18
N HIS A 30 -6.11 -0.74 11.06
CA HIS A 30 -5.51 -0.45 9.78
C HIS A 30 -5.07 1.01 9.67
N ALA A 31 -5.89 1.93 10.14
CA ALA A 31 -5.55 3.35 10.13
C ALA A 31 -4.32 3.64 10.99
N PHE A 32 -4.22 3.04 12.16
CA PHE A 32 -3.05 3.22 13.02
C PHE A 32 -1.78 2.72 12.38
N ALA A 33 -1.84 1.60 11.65
CA ALA A 33 -0.66 1.07 10.98
C ALA A 33 -0.09 2.07 9.97
N GLN A 34 -0.94 2.91 9.39
CA GLN A 34 -0.48 3.89 8.43
C GLN A 34 0.04 5.17 9.07
N MET A 35 -0.39 5.50 10.28
CA MET A 35 -0.04 6.77 10.91
C MET A 35 1.45 6.89 11.26
N GLY A 36 2.10 5.80 11.62
CA GLY A 36 3.52 5.83 11.96
C GLY A 36 4.44 5.43 10.83
N GLY A 37 3.89 5.03 9.69
CA GLY A 37 4.67 4.50 8.58
C GLY A 37 4.98 5.54 7.53
N ALA A 38 5.87 5.18 6.61
CA ALA A 38 6.22 6.04 5.49
C ALA A 38 5.04 6.10 4.52
N LEU A 39 4.71 7.32 4.08
CA LEU A 39 3.68 7.56 3.08
C LEU A 39 4.34 7.95 1.78
N LEU A 40 3.78 7.47 0.67
CA LEU A 40 4.26 7.86 -0.64
C LEU A 40 3.89 9.32 -0.88
N ASP A 41 4.90 10.14 -1.11
CA ASP A 41 4.72 11.55 -1.43
C ASP A 41 4.48 11.73 -2.92
N HIS A 42 5.36 11.16 -3.74
CA HIS A 42 5.18 11.13 -5.18
C HIS A 42 6.03 10.01 -5.77
N ALA A 43 5.89 9.78 -7.08
CA ALA A 43 6.61 8.74 -7.77
C ALA A 43 6.95 9.18 -9.19
N GLU A 44 7.94 8.52 -9.77
CA GLU A 44 8.30 8.70 -11.18
C GLU A 44 8.42 7.32 -11.81
N PRO A 45 7.51 6.93 -12.71
CA PRO A 45 6.35 7.69 -13.23
C PRO A 45 5.33 8.03 -12.16
N GLY A 46 4.66 9.17 -12.35
CA GLY A 46 3.74 9.70 -11.36
C GLY A 46 2.46 8.90 -11.20
N VAL A 47 1.78 9.15 -10.10
CA VAL A 47 0.52 8.49 -9.77
C VAL A 47 -0.56 8.92 -10.76
N VAL A 48 -1.27 7.94 -11.32
CA VAL A 48 -2.35 8.15 -12.30
C VAL A 48 -1.89 9.00 -13.50
N LEU A 49 -0.64 8.86 -13.88
CA LEU A 49 -0.04 9.62 -14.96
C LEU A 49 0.12 8.73 -16.19
N THR A 50 -0.01 9.31 -17.37
CA THR A 50 0.36 8.67 -18.62
C THR A 50 1.75 9.14 -19.02
N VAL A 51 2.65 8.20 -19.23
CA VAL A 51 4.03 8.47 -19.58
C VAL A 51 4.26 8.04 -21.02
N THR A 52 4.92 8.87 -21.80
CA THR A 52 5.36 8.50 -23.14
C THR A 52 6.84 8.18 -23.11
N GLY A 53 7.25 7.20 -23.91
CA GLY A 53 8.65 6.85 -24.06
C GLY A 53 9.06 5.64 -23.25
N HIS A 54 10.33 5.63 -22.87
CA HIS A 54 10.93 4.43 -22.32
C HIS A 54 10.98 4.49 -20.80
N VAL A 55 10.20 3.65 -20.14
CA VAL A 55 10.23 3.52 -18.68
C VAL A 55 11.13 2.33 -18.34
N ARG A 56 12.26 2.60 -17.70
CA ARG A 56 13.24 1.59 -17.31
C ARG A 56 13.37 1.45 -15.81
N ASP A 57 13.00 2.45 -15.06
CA ASP A 57 13.07 2.41 -13.61
C ASP A 57 11.88 3.12 -13.00
N LEU A 58 11.75 2.90 -11.70
CA LEU A 58 10.66 3.44 -10.90
C LEU A 58 11.29 4.04 -9.67
N ARG A 59 10.96 5.29 -9.37
CA ARG A 59 11.41 5.97 -8.17
C ARG A 59 10.21 6.29 -7.29
N LEU A 60 10.28 5.87 -6.06
CA LEU A 60 9.23 6.13 -5.07
C LEU A 60 9.79 7.05 -4.01
N TYR A 61 9.13 8.17 -3.82
CA TYR A 61 9.55 9.22 -2.88
C TYR A 61 8.62 9.19 -1.67
N PHE A 62 9.18 8.88 -0.52
CA PHE A 62 8.42 8.75 0.72
C PHE A 62 8.66 9.96 1.61
N ASN A 63 7.74 10.18 2.56
CA ASN A 63 7.87 11.29 3.50
C ASN A 63 8.77 10.98 4.69
N GLN A 64 9.33 9.78 4.74
CA GLN A 64 10.26 9.35 5.78
C GLN A 64 11.37 8.51 5.14
N SER A 65 12.47 8.37 5.85
CA SER A 65 13.54 7.49 5.44
C SER A 65 13.10 6.04 5.51
N VAL A 66 13.44 5.27 4.51
CA VAL A 66 12.97 3.90 4.30
C VAL A 66 14.16 2.95 4.24
N LEU A 67 14.00 1.78 4.86
CA LEU A 67 14.96 0.68 4.76
C LEU A 67 14.66 -0.09 3.48
N ALA A 68 15.36 0.23 2.40
CA ALA A 68 15.11 -0.41 1.11
C ALA A 68 15.34 -1.92 1.17
N ALA A 69 16.32 -2.36 1.94
CA ALA A 69 16.62 -3.79 2.06
C ALA A 69 15.50 -4.60 2.71
N ALA A 70 14.67 -3.94 3.52
CA ALA A 70 13.54 -4.58 4.20
C ALA A 70 12.22 -4.33 3.46
N SER A 71 12.27 -3.67 2.33
CA SER A 71 11.08 -3.26 1.57
C SER A 71 10.92 -4.09 0.31
N SER A 72 9.70 -4.11 -0.23
CA SER A 72 9.41 -4.81 -1.48
C SER A 72 8.53 -3.95 -2.36
N VAL A 73 8.70 -4.08 -3.67
CA VAL A 73 7.90 -3.39 -4.67
C VAL A 73 7.56 -4.38 -5.76
N GLN A 74 6.31 -4.44 -6.14
CA GLN A 74 5.84 -5.31 -7.20
C GLN A 74 5.07 -4.49 -8.22
N VAL A 75 5.34 -4.75 -9.50
CA VAL A 75 4.66 -4.09 -10.60
C VAL A 75 3.95 -5.16 -11.42
N THR A 76 2.66 -4.96 -11.66
CA THR A 76 1.86 -5.87 -12.46
C THR A 76 1.24 -5.13 -13.63
N ASN A 77 1.07 -5.83 -14.75
CA ASN A 77 0.38 -5.27 -15.91
C ASN A 77 -1.13 -5.44 -15.78
N SER A 78 -1.89 -5.02 -16.80
CA SER A 78 -3.35 -5.12 -16.79
C SER A 78 -3.85 -6.56 -16.76
N ALA A 79 -3.05 -7.51 -17.17
CA ALA A 79 -3.39 -8.94 -17.08
C ALA A 79 -2.97 -9.54 -15.74
N ARG A 80 -2.53 -8.72 -14.80
CA ARG A 80 -2.10 -9.12 -13.46
C ARG A 80 -0.86 -10.00 -13.48
N VAL A 81 -0.03 -9.85 -14.49
CA VAL A 81 1.25 -10.55 -14.58
C VAL A 81 2.32 -9.64 -14.02
N ALA A 82 3.16 -10.19 -13.13
CA ALA A 82 4.23 -9.45 -12.52
C ALA A 82 5.32 -9.16 -13.55
N MET A 83 5.78 -7.91 -13.55
CA MET A 83 6.89 -7.51 -14.41
C MET A 83 8.20 -7.77 -13.68
N PRO A 84 9.22 -8.30 -14.36
CA PRO A 84 10.52 -8.53 -13.72
C PRO A 84 11.14 -7.22 -13.27
N THR A 85 11.58 -7.18 -12.01
CA THR A 85 12.21 -6.01 -11.43
C THR A 85 13.42 -6.42 -10.61
N THR A 86 14.35 -5.50 -10.42
CA THR A 86 15.43 -5.68 -9.46
C THR A 86 14.89 -5.52 -8.04
N ARG A 87 15.70 -5.90 -7.07
CA ARG A 87 15.42 -5.59 -5.68
C ARG A 87 15.36 -4.09 -5.49
N PRO A 88 14.49 -3.60 -4.61
CA PRO A 88 14.49 -2.18 -4.27
C PRO A 88 15.83 -1.78 -3.67
N VAL A 89 16.33 -0.63 -4.10
CA VAL A 89 17.55 -0.03 -3.54
C VAL A 89 17.24 1.40 -3.16
N GLY A 90 17.92 1.90 -2.13
CA GLY A 90 17.82 3.29 -1.75
C GLY A 90 18.69 4.16 -2.63
N ASP A 91 18.29 5.41 -2.81
CA ASP A 91 19.13 6.40 -3.44
C ASP A 91 20.30 6.69 -2.50
N PRO A 92 21.54 6.65 -3.01
CA PRO A 92 22.71 6.90 -2.14
C PRO A 92 22.71 8.27 -1.47
N SER A 93 22.04 9.25 -2.07
CA SER A 93 22.00 10.61 -1.54
C SER A 93 20.73 10.94 -0.76
N ASP A 94 19.72 10.07 -0.79
CA ASP A 94 18.45 10.38 -0.13
C ASP A 94 17.71 9.08 0.24
N GLN A 95 17.63 8.81 1.55
CA GLN A 95 16.98 7.61 2.05
C GLN A 95 15.46 7.62 1.95
N HIS A 96 14.88 8.74 1.52
CA HIS A 96 13.44 8.81 1.26
C HIS A 96 13.08 8.19 -0.09
N ILE A 97 14.06 7.90 -0.94
CA ILE A 97 13.84 7.46 -2.30
C ILE A 97 14.16 5.99 -2.42
N VAL A 98 13.22 5.22 -2.94
CA VAL A 98 13.40 3.81 -3.26
C VAL A 98 13.37 3.67 -4.77
N ILE A 99 14.35 2.99 -5.33
CA ILE A 99 14.52 2.81 -6.76
C ILE A 99 14.37 1.33 -7.11
N VAL A 100 13.56 1.06 -8.13
CA VAL A 100 13.38 -0.29 -8.68
C VAL A 100 13.61 -0.19 -10.18
N ARG A 101 14.39 -1.11 -10.72
CA ARG A 101 14.67 -1.13 -12.15
C ARG A 101 13.98 -2.30 -12.81
N PHE A 102 13.49 -2.06 -14.01
CA PHE A 102 12.88 -3.11 -14.82
C PHE A 102 13.96 -3.81 -15.64
N GLY A 103 13.80 -5.09 -15.87
CA GLY A 103 14.74 -5.86 -16.69
C GLY A 103 14.75 -5.42 -18.14
N ARG A 104 13.72 -4.73 -18.56
CA ARG A 104 13.59 -4.19 -19.92
C ARG A 104 12.63 -3.01 -19.87
N VAL A 105 12.60 -2.27 -20.98
CA VAL A 105 11.63 -1.17 -21.14
C VAL A 105 10.21 -1.72 -21.04
N LEU A 106 9.35 -1.04 -20.30
CA LEU A 106 7.95 -1.46 -20.17
C LEU A 106 7.19 -1.23 -21.47
N PRO A 107 6.48 -2.23 -21.97
CA PRO A 107 5.59 -2.05 -23.13
C PRO A 107 4.45 -1.08 -22.80
N PRO A 108 3.81 -0.50 -23.81
CA PRO A 108 2.63 0.32 -23.58
C PRO A 108 1.54 -0.48 -22.86
N GLY A 109 0.86 0.17 -21.94
CA GLY A 109 -0.21 -0.44 -21.15
C GLY A 109 -0.34 0.18 -19.79
N SER A 110 -1.28 -0.32 -19.01
CA SER A 110 -1.51 0.12 -17.64
C SER A 110 -0.81 -0.79 -16.67
N TYR A 111 -0.21 -0.17 -15.65
CA TYR A 111 0.56 -0.88 -14.64
C TYR A 111 0.12 -0.47 -13.26
N ARG A 112 0.13 -1.45 -12.35
CA ARG A 112 -0.14 -1.23 -10.94
C ARG A 112 1.15 -1.47 -10.16
N VAL A 113 1.51 -0.49 -9.34
CA VAL A 113 2.66 -0.59 -8.45
C VAL A 113 2.15 -0.82 -7.04
N SER A 114 2.60 -1.89 -6.41
CA SER A 114 2.28 -2.18 -5.01
C SER A 114 3.58 -2.17 -4.24
N TRP A 115 3.57 -1.52 -3.08
CA TRP A 115 4.77 -1.50 -2.24
C TRP A 115 4.45 -1.91 -0.82
N HIS A 116 5.46 -2.48 -0.19
CA HIS A 116 5.49 -2.71 1.25
C HIS A 116 6.84 -2.20 1.71
N VAL A 117 6.85 -1.15 2.48
CA VAL A 117 8.08 -0.51 2.91
C VAL A 117 8.16 -0.48 4.43
N VAL A 118 9.38 -0.44 4.93
CA VAL A 118 9.65 -0.34 6.36
C VAL A 118 10.48 0.91 6.56
N SER A 119 10.03 1.80 7.44
CA SER A 119 10.78 3.01 7.76
C SER A 119 12.00 2.69 8.62
N ILE A 120 12.91 3.66 8.76
CA ILE A 120 14.07 3.46 9.63
C ILE A 120 13.65 3.30 11.10
N ALA A 121 12.45 3.75 11.46
CA ALA A 121 11.87 3.51 12.77
C ALA A 121 11.24 2.11 12.87
N GLN A 122 11.38 1.29 11.83
CA GLN A 122 10.89 -0.08 11.75
C GLN A 122 9.36 -0.18 11.76
N VAL A 123 8.69 0.82 11.22
CA VAL A 123 7.24 0.81 11.06
C VAL A 123 6.91 0.42 9.62
N PRO A 124 6.13 -0.65 9.42
CA PRO A 124 5.73 -1.06 8.07
C PRO A 124 4.59 -0.21 7.53
N ALA A 125 4.57 -0.07 6.22
CA ALA A 125 3.48 0.61 5.52
C ALA A 125 3.35 0.01 4.13
N SER A 126 2.14 0.00 3.59
CA SER A 126 1.85 -0.57 2.28
C SER A 126 0.93 0.35 1.51
N GLY A 127 1.00 0.26 0.20
CA GLY A 127 0.13 1.03 -0.67
C GLY A 127 0.27 0.58 -2.10
N ALA A 128 -0.48 1.24 -2.98
CA ALA A 128 -0.45 0.95 -4.40
C ALA A 128 -0.91 2.16 -5.19
N TYR A 129 -0.43 2.24 -6.43
CA TYR A 129 -0.92 3.22 -7.37
C TYR A 129 -0.82 2.67 -8.80
N ARG A 130 -1.32 3.41 -9.76
CA ARG A 130 -1.31 3.02 -11.16
C ARG A 130 -0.71 4.11 -12.02
N PHE A 131 -0.10 3.70 -13.12
CA PHE A 131 0.32 4.60 -14.18
C PHE A 131 0.16 3.89 -15.51
N THR A 132 0.23 4.65 -16.59
CA THR A 132 0.06 4.12 -17.94
C THR A 132 1.26 4.52 -18.79
N VAL A 133 1.73 3.57 -19.63
CA VAL A 133 2.76 3.82 -20.63
C VAL A 133 2.06 3.82 -21.98
N SER A 134 2.26 4.86 -22.75
CA SER A 134 1.66 4.98 -24.07
C SER A 134 2.66 4.74 -25.20
#